data_9e7d5c90ae2a6047f1f755fb5a6bd892
#
_entry.id   9e7d5c90ae2a6047f1f755fb5a6bd892
#
_cell.length_a   1.000
_cell.length_b   1.000
_cell.length_c   1.000
_cell.angle_alpha   90.00
_cell.angle_beta   90.00
_cell.angle_gamma   90.00
#
_symmetry.space_group_name_H-M   'P 1'
#
loop_
_entity.id
_entity.type
_entity.pdbx_description
1 polymer ?
#
loop_
_entity_poly.entity_id
_entity_poly.type
_entity_poly.pdbx_seq_one_letter_code
_entity_poly.pdbx_strand_id
1 'polypeptide(L)'
;NANMILYVMMLALNYWADNACEVETWSRYVKTDKGEKKLLKRNKRAIPGYIIALPLASGFMIFLGALSTLTTGNFNPIEAISAVTNNPVILVLLLVMIIMAQWSTNAVCNLMPSGVCIVALFRSRIPYWLGVCICGFIGAVIQPWVLVYHIGIFLTITGSLWSTIYGMTIVDFFLIRKRRLNVPDLYREDGGQYFYAKGINPAGII
;
A
#
# COMPACT_ATOMS: atom_id res chain seq x y z
N ASN A 1 22.64 7.16 16.81
CA ASN A 1 21.59 6.96 17.82
C ASN A 1 20.70 5.77 17.45
N ALA A 2 20.88 4.61 18.13
CA ALA A 2 20.14 3.38 17.84
C ALA A 2 18.61 3.59 17.85
N ASN A 3 18.11 4.36 18.79
CA ASN A 3 16.67 4.69 18.91
C ASN A 3 16.12 5.42 17.66
N MET A 4 16.92 6.31 17.07
CA MET A 4 16.50 7.02 15.85
C MET A 4 16.45 6.08 14.63
N ILE A 5 17.41 5.17 14.51
CA ILE A 5 17.42 4.16 13.46
C ILE A 5 16.19 3.24 13.59
N LEU A 6 15.89 2.76 14.80
CA LEU A 6 14.72 1.94 15.07
C LEU A 6 13.42 2.68 14.75
N TYR A 7 13.32 3.97 15.12
CA TYR A 7 12.16 4.80 14.80
C TYR A 7 11.95 4.95 13.28
N VAL A 8 13.01 5.26 12.53
CA VAL A 8 12.94 5.38 11.06
C VAL A 8 12.58 4.05 10.42
N MET A 9 13.15 2.93 10.90
CA MET A 9 12.78 1.59 10.42
C MET A 9 11.30 1.29 10.70
N MET A 10 10.78 1.64 11.87
CA MET A 10 9.38 1.47 12.22
C MET A 10 8.47 2.30 11.29
N LEU A 11 8.81 3.55 11.01
CA LEU A 11 8.05 4.38 10.07
C LEU A 11 8.07 3.80 8.66
N ALA A 12 9.20 3.28 8.20
CA ALA A 12 9.29 2.63 6.89
C ALA A 12 8.44 1.35 6.81
N LEU A 13 8.44 0.53 7.86
CA LEU A 13 7.58 -0.65 7.96
C LEU A 13 6.09 -0.26 7.97
N ASN A 14 5.74 0.77 8.71
CA ASN A 14 4.38 1.27 8.78
C ASN A 14 3.89 1.83 7.44
N TYR A 15 4.77 2.51 6.70
CA TYR A 15 4.47 3.01 5.36
C TYR A 15 4.14 1.89 4.36
N TRP A 16 4.82 0.74 4.48
CA TRP A 16 4.62 -0.39 3.58
C TRP A 16 3.56 -1.40 4.05
N ALA A 17 3.03 -1.24 5.26
CA ALA A 17 2.10 -2.20 5.84
C ALA A 17 0.76 -2.29 5.09
N ASP A 18 0.22 -1.16 4.63
CA ASP A 18 -0.98 -1.11 3.80
C ASP A 18 -0.77 -1.80 2.44
N ASN A 19 0.31 -1.45 1.75
CA ASN A 19 0.69 -2.09 0.49
C ASN A 19 0.87 -3.60 0.62
N ALA A 20 1.41 -4.07 1.75
CA ALA A 20 1.55 -5.50 2.03
C ALA A 20 0.19 -6.20 2.18
N CYS A 21 -0.81 -5.52 2.75
CA CYS A 21 -2.18 -6.03 2.85
C CYS A 21 -2.92 -6.09 1.51
N GLU A 22 -2.52 -5.27 0.55
CA GLU A 22 -3.22 -5.08 -0.72
C GLU A 22 -2.47 -5.66 -1.93
N VAL A 23 -1.36 -6.36 -1.69
CA VAL A 23 -0.48 -6.89 -2.73
C VAL A 23 -1.19 -7.81 -3.74
N GLU A 24 -2.26 -8.48 -3.35
CA GLU A 24 -3.05 -9.34 -4.21
C GLU A 24 -3.78 -8.55 -5.30
N THR A 25 -4.11 -7.27 -5.06
CA THR A 25 -4.86 -6.44 -6.01
C THR A 25 -4.10 -6.24 -7.31
N TRP A 26 -2.79 -6.08 -7.28
CA TRP A 26 -1.97 -5.96 -8.49
C TRP A 26 -1.20 -7.23 -8.84
N SER A 27 -0.85 -8.09 -7.87
CA SER A 27 -0.13 -9.33 -8.15
C SER A 27 -0.95 -10.32 -8.99
N ARG A 28 -2.28 -10.24 -8.95
CA ARG A 28 -3.17 -11.04 -9.82
C ARG A 28 -2.97 -10.79 -11.31
N TYR A 29 -2.42 -9.64 -11.70
CA TYR A 29 -2.12 -9.33 -13.11
C TYR A 29 -0.74 -9.83 -13.56
N VAL A 30 0.08 -10.31 -12.65
CA VAL A 30 1.40 -10.86 -12.99
C VAL A 30 1.25 -12.23 -13.64
N LYS A 31 1.85 -12.40 -14.80
CA LYS A 31 1.87 -13.73 -15.46
C LYS A 31 2.64 -14.74 -14.61
N THR A 32 1.96 -15.82 -14.24
CA THR A 32 2.53 -16.91 -13.45
C THR A 32 2.60 -18.19 -14.31
N ASP A 33 3.57 -19.06 -14.04
CA ASP A 33 3.70 -20.35 -14.71
C ASP A 33 2.73 -21.35 -14.05
N LYS A 34 1.49 -21.41 -14.56
CA LYS A 34 0.38 -22.17 -13.97
C LYS A 34 0.65 -23.68 -13.83
N GLY A 35 1.51 -24.27 -14.67
CA GLY A 35 1.89 -25.69 -14.60
C GLY A 35 2.95 -26.01 -13.55
N GLU A 36 3.61 -25.03 -12.96
CA GLU A 36 4.67 -25.23 -11.98
C GLU A 36 4.10 -25.38 -10.57
N LYS A 37 4.46 -26.45 -9.88
CA LYS A 37 4.00 -26.75 -8.50
C LYS A 37 4.78 -26.01 -7.43
N LYS A 38 6.06 -25.69 -7.68
CA LYS A 38 6.90 -24.97 -6.71
C LYS A 38 6.58 -23.48 -6.71
N LEU A 39 6.10 -22.93 -5.60
CA LEU A 39 5.68 -21.54 -5.46
C LEU A 39 6.72 -20.52 -5.94
N LEU A 40 7.99 -20.70 -5.58
CA LEU A 40 9.06 -19.79 -5.99
C LEU A 40 9.27 -19.80 -7.52
N LYS A 41 9.25 -20.97 -8.14
CA LYS A 41 9.36 -21.08 -9.61
C LYS A 41 8.14 -20.52 -10.31
N ARG A 42 6.94 -20.80 -9.79
CA ARG A 42 5.68 -20.29 -10.30
C ARG A 42 5.65 -18.77 -10.33
N ASN A 43 6.19 -18.12 -9.31
CA ASN A 43 6.20 -16.66 -9.13
C ASN A 43 7.56 -16.01 -9.48
N LYS A 44 8.44 -16.69 -10.20
CA LYS A 44 9.79 -16.21 -10.53
C LYS A 44 9.84 -14.83 -11.18
N ARG A 45 8.75 -14.39 -11.83
CA ARG A 45 8.65 -13.07 -12.47
C ARG A 45 8.29 -11.96 -11.49
N ALA A 46 7.50 -12.27 -10.46
CA ALA A 46 7.09 -11.30 -9.43
C ALA A 46 8.18 -11.10 -8.36
N ILE A 47 8.87 -12.18 -7.98
CA ILE A 47 9.83 -12.19 -6.88
C ILE A 47 10.93 -11.13 -7.05
N PRO A 48 11.61 -10.98 -8.21
CA PRO A 48 12.63 -9.94 -8.37
C PRO A 48 12.07 -8.53 -8.22
N GLY A 49 10.82 -8.30 -8.67
CA GLY A 49 10.14 -7.01 -8.49
C GLY A 49 10.00 -6.65 -7.01
N TYR A 50 9.49 -7.56 -6.20
CA TYR A 50 9.26 -7.30 -4.77
C TYR A 50 10.53 -7.32 -3.93
N ILE A 51 11.48 -8.21 -4.20
CA ILE A 51 12.66 -8.38 -3.35
C ILE A 51 13.82 -7.46 -3.77
N ILE A 52 13.92 -7.10 -5.03
CA ILE A 52 15.04 -6.31 -5.55
C ILE A 52 14.58 -4.94 -6.02
N ALA A 53 13.66 -4.87 -7.00
CA ALA A 53 13.32 -3.60 -7.64
C ALA A 53 12.63 -2.64 -6.66
N LEU A 54 11.68 -3.13 -5.86
CA LEU A 54 10.96 -2.29 -4.90
C LEU A 54 11.87 -1.72 -3.80
N PRO A 55 12.72 -2.50 -3.10
CA PRO A 55 13.64 -1.95 -2.11
C PRO A 55 14.69 -1.00 -2.72
N LEU A 56 15.20 -1.29 -3.91
CA LEU A 56 16.17 -0.40 -4.58
C LEU A 56 15.53 0.93 -4.96
N ALA A 57 14.34 0.91 -5.58
CA ALA A 57 13.63 2.13 -5.95
C ALA A 57 13.26 2.96 -4.70
N SER A 58 12.73 2.31 -3.66
CA SER A 58 12.38 2.98 -2.40
C SER A 58 13.60 3.56 -1.71
N GLY A 59 14.69 2.80 -1.60
CA GLY A 59 15.95 3.27 -1.01
C GLY A 59 16.54 4.46 -1.77
N PHE A 60 16.50 4.42 -3.10
CA PHE A 60 16.95 5.53 -3.94
C PHE A 60 16.09 6.80 -3.72
N MET A 61 14.77 6.66 -3.66
CA MET A 61 13.88 7.79 -3.41
C MET A 61 14.04 8.37 -2.00
N ILE A 62 14.24 7.53 -0.98
CA ILE A 62 14.55 7.98 0.38
C ILE A 62 15.88 8.74 0.40
N PHE A 63 16.90 8.25 -0.28
CA PHE A 63 18.19 8.93 -0.39
C PHE A 63 18.05 10.30 -1.07
N LEU A 64 17.32 10.39 -2.18
CA LEU A 64 17.07 11.67 -2.87
C LEU A 64 16.29 12.64 -1.98
N GLY A 65 15.26 12.18 -1.26
CA GLY A 65 14.49 13.00 -0.33
C GLY A 65 15.35 13.54 0.81
N ALA A 66 16.20 12.69 1.40
CA ALA A 66 17.14 13.11 2.44
C ALA A 66 18.17 14.13 1.90
N LEU A 67 18.75 13.89 0.74
CA LEU A 67 19.68 14.82 0.09
C LEU A 67 19.03 16.16 -0.21
N SER A 68 17.81 16.14 -0.77
CA SER A 68 17.03 17.35 -1.04
C SER A 68 16.77 18.16 0.24
N THR A 69 16.35 17.51 1.31
CA THR A 69 16.09 18.17 2.60
C THR A 69 17.38 18.76 3.20
N LEU A 70 18.49 18.04 3.13
CA LEU A 70 19.78 18.53 3.62
C LEU A 70 20.31 19.73 2.83
N THR A 71 20.05 19.80 1.53
CA THR A 71 20.56 20.87 0.66
C THR A 71 19.65 22.10 0.63
N THR A 72 18.33 21.92 0.71
CA THR A 72 17.36 23.02 0.58
C THR A 72 16.74 23.45 1.91
N GLY A 73 16.87 22.64 2.96
CA GLY A 73 16.17 22.83 4.24
C GLY A 73 14.68 22.46 4.18
N ASN A 74 14.16 22.07 3.02
CA ASN A 74 12.72 21.77 2.80
C ASN A 74 12.50 20.28 2.62
N PHE A 75 11.57 19.71 3.38
CA PHE A 75 11.15 18.32 3.22
C PHE A 75 10.03 18.15 2.18
N ASN A 76 9.31 19.25 1.88
CA ASN A 76 8.29 19.25 0.83
C ASN A 76 8.95 19.31 -0.56
N PRO A 77 8.72 18.32 -1.43
CA PRO A 77 9.40 18.26 -2.72
C PRO A 77 9.08 19.45 -3.64
N ILE A 78 7.90 20.07 -3.52
CA ILE A 78 7.51 21.24 -4.32
C ILE A 78 8.35 22.45 -3.89
N GLU A 79 8.50 22.67 -2.59
CA GLU A 79 9.31 23.76 -2.04
C GLU A 79 10.80 23.55 -2.33
N ALA A 80 11.27 22.30 -2.19
CA ALA A 80 12.64 21.93 -2.49
C ALA A 80 13.01 22.23 -3.96
N ILE A 81 12.15 21.86 -4.91
CA ILE A 81 12.36 22.15 -6.33
C ILE A 81 12.36 23.64 -6.61
N SER A 82 11.45 24.37 -5.99
CA SER A 82 11.36 25.83 -6.12
C SER A 82 12.61 26.54 -5.56
N ALA A 83 13.27 25.93 -4.59
CA ALA A 83 14.53 26.46 -4.03
C ALA A 83 15.75 26.17 -4.92
N VAL A 84 15.71 25.12 -5.76
CA VAL A 84 16.85 24.70 -6.60
C VAL A 84 16.90 25.45 -7.93
N THR A 85 15.77 25.89 -8.49
CA THR A 85 15.75 26.53 -9.80
C THR A 85 14.82 27.74 -9.85
N ASN A 86 15.33 28.83 -10.44
CA ASN A 86 14.54 30.03 -10.73
C ASN A 86 14.07 30.06 -12.21
N ASN A 87 14.43 29.05 -13.01
CA ASN A 87 14.00 29.01 -14.40
C ASN A 87 12.56 28.48 -14.49
N PRO A 88 11.58 29.27 -14.97
CA PRO A 88 10.18 28.90 -14.99
C PRO A 88 9.90 27.67 -15.87
N VAL A 89 10.65 27.47 -16.96
CA VAL A 89 10.47 26.33 -17.85
C VAL A 89 10.90 25.04 -17.15
N ILE A 90 12.07 25.06 -16.51
CA ILE A 90 12.57 23.90 -15.74
C ILE A 90 11.63 23.60 -14.59
N LEU A 91 11.16 24.62 -13.86
CA LEU A 91 10.23 24.47 -12.76
C LEU A 91 8.94 23.77 -13.21
N VAL A 92 8.31 24.24 -14.29
CA VAL A 92 7.10 23.64 -14.84
C VAL A 92 7.33 22.18 -15.24
N LEU A 93 8.43 21.87 -15.92
CA LEU A 93 8.76 20.50 -16.31
C LEU A 93 8.91 19.59 -15.10
N LEU A 94 9.63 20.02 -14.07
CA LEU A 94 9.82 19.22 -12.83
C LEU A 94 8.49 19.02 -12.09
N LEU A 95 7.64 20.05 -12.00
CA LEU A 95 6.31 19.93 -11.39
C LEU A 95 5.41 18.96 -12.16
N VAL A 96 5.41 19.02 -13.49
CA VAL A 96 4.67 18.05 -14.32
C VAL A 96 5.18 16.62 -14.09
N MET A 97 6.49 16.41 -13.99
CA MET A 97 7.06 15.10 -13.68
C MET A 97 6.61 14.59 -12.30
N ILE A 98 6.57 15.44 -11.28
CA ILE A 98 6.03 15.08 -9.96
C ILE A 98 4.56 14.69 -10.06
N ILE A 99 3.73 15.48 -10.74
CA ILE A 99 2.30 15.18 -10.92
C ILE A 99 2.12 13.82 -11.59
N MET A 100 2.88 13.54 -12.66
CA MET A 100 2.80 12.26 -13.36
C MET A 100 3.23 11.09 -12.48
N ALA A 101 4.32 11.25 -11.71
CA ALA A 101 4.80 10.24 -10.78
C ALA A 101 3.76 9.96 -9.67
N GLN A 102 3.22 11.01 -9.06
CA GLN A 102 2.20 10.88 -8.02
C GLN A 102 0.91 10.27 -8.56
N TRP A 103 0.48 10.69 -9.73
CA TRP A 103 -0.74 10.14 -10.35
C TRP A 103 -0.59 8.64 -10.62
N SER A 104 0.50 8.21 -11.26
CA SER A 104 0.72 6.80 -11.59
C SER A 104 0.79 5.93 -10.33
N THR A 105 1.48 6.38 -9.29
CA THR A 105 1.62 5.64 -8.02
C THR A 105 0.29 5.58 -7.28
N ASN A 106 -0.41 6.70 -7.13
CA ASN A 106 -1.69 6.72 -6.42
C ASN A 106 -2.79 5.94 -7.14
N ALA A 107 -2.79 5.94 -8.48
CA ALA A 107 -3.76 5.14 -9.23
C ALA A 107 -3.63 3.64 -8.94
N VAL A 108 -2.41 3.13 -8.88
CA VAL A 108 -2.14 1.70 -8.69
C VAL A 108 -2.19 1.29 -7.22
N CYS A 109 -1.52 2.04 -6.35
CA CYS A 109 -1.33 1.64 -4.94
C CYS A 109 -2.47 2.07 -4.02
N ASN A 110 -3.22 3.11 -4.37
CA ASN A 110 -4.26 3.65 -3.48
C ASN A 110 -5.67 3.56 -4.08
N LEU A 111 -5.90 4.11 -5.27
CA LEU A 111 -7.27 4.16 -5.83
C LEU A 111 -7.78 2.79 -6.25
N MET A 112 -6.90 1.97 -6.83
CA MET A 112 -7.28 0.64 -7.32
C MET A 112 -7.71 -0.30 -6.18
N PRO A 113 -6.92 -0.50 -5.11
CA PRO A 113 -7.34 -1.34 -3.97
C PRO A 113 -8.53 -0.75 -3.21
N SER A 114 -8.52 0.56 -2.95
CA SER A 114 -9.62 1.21 -2.24
C SER A 114 -10.94 1.11 -3.00
N GLY A 115 -10.91 1.21 -4.34
CA GLY A 115 -12.08 0.97 -5.18
C GLY A 115 -12.64 -0.45 -4.99
N VAL A 116 -11.76 -1.46 -4.91
CA VAL A 116 -12.17 -2.85 -4.62
C VAL A 116 -12.79 -2.95 -3.22
N CYS A 117 -12.18 -2.34 -2.21
CA CYS A 117 -12.69 -2.35 -0.84
C CYS A 117 -14.08 -1.69 -0.73
N ILE A 118 -14.29 -0.54 -1.38
CA ILE A 118 -15.58 0.15 -1.41
C ILE A 118 -16.65 -0.72 -2.08
N VAL A 119 -16.33 -1.35 -3.22
CA VAL A 119 -17.28 -2.27 -3.90
C VAL A 119 -17.62 -3.46 -3.01
N ALA A 120 -16.63 -4.03 -2.32
CA ALA A 120 -16.86 -5.13 -1.37
C ALA A 120 -17.74 -4.71 -0.20
N LEU A 121 -17.54 -3.51 0.36
CA LEU A 121 -18.36 -2.94 1.43
C LEU A 121 -19.85 -2.85 1.04
N PHE A 122 -20.12 -2.48 -0.21
CA PHE A 122 -21.47 -2.44 -0.76
C PHE A 122 -21.94 -3.78 -1.35
N ARG A 123 -21.28 -4.90 -1.00
CA ARG A 123 -21.63 -6.25 -1.48
C ARG A 123 -21.75 -6.33 -3.00
N SER A 124 -20.85 -5.70 -3.72
CA SER A 124 -20.80 -5.63 -5.18
C SER A 124 -22.08 -5.06 -5.85
N ARG A 125 -22.87 -4.27 -5.12
CA ARG A 125 -24.07 -3.60 -5.66
C ARG A 125 -23.77 -2.36 -6.48
N ILE A 126 -22.55 -1.84 -6.35
CA ILE A 126 -22.08 -0.67 -7.11
C ILE A 126 -20.98 -1.07 -8.09
N PRO A 127 -20.88 -0.40 -9.26
CA PRO A 127 -19.81 -0.67 -10.21
C PRO A 127 -18.47 -0.15 -9.67
N TYR A 128 -17.38 -0.79 -10.11
CA TYR A 128 -16.02 -0.48 -9.64
C TYR A 128 -15.62 1.00 -9.80
N TRP A 129 -15.95 1.61 -10.96
CA TRP A 129 -15.64 3.02 -11.20
C TRP A 129 -16.27 3.96 -10.15
N LEU A 130 -17.48 3.64 -9.69
CA LEU A 130 -18.15 4.43 -8.65
C LEU A 130 -17.43 4.26 -7.30
N GLY A 131 -16.96 3.05 -6.97
CA GLY A 131 -16.12 2.82 -5.79
C GLY A 131 -14.85 3.67 -5.81
N VAL A 132 -14.18 3.74 -6.95
CA VAL A 132 -13.00 4.59 -7.15
C VAL A 132 -13.33 6.08 -7.00
N CYS A 133 -14.44 6.55 -7.58
CA CYS A 133 -14.89 7.93 -7.45
C CYS A 133 -15.21 8.29 -5.98
N ILE A 134 -15.90 7.42 -5.26
CA ILE A 134 -16.20 7.62 -3.82
C ILE A 134 -14.90 7.75 -3.03
N CYS A 135 -13.95 6.84 -3.24
CA CYS A 135 -12.66 6.88 -2.58
C CYS A 135 -11.89 8.18 -2.88
N GLY A 136 -11.83 8.56 -4.16
CA GLY A 136 -11.17 9.80 -4.59
C GLY A 136 -11.80 11.03 -3.98
N PHE A 137 -13.14 11.08 -3.91
CA PHE A 137 -13.87 12.18 -3.27
C PHE A 137 -13.57 12.27 -1.78
N ILE A 138 -13.63 11.13 -1.05
CA ILE A 138 -13.28 11.08 0.38
C ILE A 138 -11.84 11.55 0.59
N GLY A 139 -10.90 11.06 -0.23
CA GLY A 139 -9.50 11.47 -0.19
C GLY A 139 -9.31 12.99 -0.40
N ALA A 140 -10.05 13.60 -1.31
CA ALA A 140 -10.00 15.04 -1.54
C ALA A 140 -10.56 15.84 -0.35
N VAL A 141 -11.65 15.36 0.26
CA VAL A 141 -12.29 16.03 1.42
C VAL A 141 -11.41 15.97 2.67
N ILE A 142 -10.67 14.88 2.89
CA ILE A 142 -9.75 14.72 4.02
C ILE A 142 -8.56 15.69 3.95
N GLN A 143 -8.27 16.26 2.79
CA GLN A 143 -7.16 17.20 2.58
C GLN A 143 -5.80 16.63 3.05
N PRO A 144 -5.31 15.54 2.45
CA PRO A 144 -4.12 14.82 2.93
C PRO A 144 -2.84 15.68 2.94
N TRP A 145 -2.80 16.78 2.19
CA TRP A 145 -1.70 17.75 2.22
C TRP A 145 -1.53 18.44 3.59
N VAL A 146 -2.59 18.54 4.39
CA VAL A 146 -2.49 19.04 5.78
C VAL A 146 -1.87 17.98 6.69
N LEU A 147 -2.11 16.71 6.43
CA LEU A 147 -1.57 15.59 7.22
C LEU A 147 -0.05 15.41 7.05
N VAL A 148 0.53 15.93 5.98
CA VAL A 148 1.99 15.82 5.71
C VAL A 148 2.81 16.39 6.85
N TYR A 149 2.36 17.45 7.50
CA TYR A 149 3.05 18.05 8.65
C TYR A 149 3.01 17.19 9.91
N HIS A 150 2.11 16.20 9.96
CA HIS A 150 1.96 15.24 11.06
C HIS A 150 2.20 13.79 10.61
N ILE A 151 2.96 13.61 9.53
CA ILE A 151 3.13 12.31 8.85
C ILE A 151 3.62 11.21 9.79
N GLY A 152 4.49 11.50 10.74
CA GLY A 152 5.01 10.53 11.71
C GLY A 152 3.90 9.93 12.58
N ILE A 153 3.00 10.76 13.11
CA ILE A 153 1.86 10.32 13.94
C ILE A 153 0.87 9.55 13.07
N PHE A 154 0.56 10.07 11.89
CA PHE A 154 -0.34 9.43 10.94
C PHE A 154 0.15 8.01 10.57
N LEU A 155 1.42 7.86 10.16
CA LEU A 155 2.00 6.57 9.83
C LEU A 155 2.06 5.62 11.04
N THR A 156 2.27 6.13 12.24
CA THR A 156 2.27 5.29 13.44
C THR A 156 0.90 4.69 13.71
N ILE A 157 -0.16 5.49 13.61
CA ILE A 157 -1.53 5.01 13.86
C ILE A 157 -1.99 4.06 12.75
N THR A 158 -1.93 4.50 11.50
CA THR A 158 -2.40 3.71 10.35
C THR A 158 -1.57 2.45 10.16
N GLY A 159 -0.25 2.56 10.24
CA GLY A 159 0.65 1.43 10.10
C GLY A 159 0.48 0.39 11.20
N SER A 160 0.20 0.78 12.44
CA SER A 160 -0.09 -0.17 13.52
C SER A 160 -1.36 -0.97 13.25
N LEU A 161 -2.41 -0.34 12.71
CA LEU A 161 -3.64 -1.01 12.32
C LEU A 161 -3.39 -2.00 11.17
N TRP A 162 -2.74 -1.56 10.11
CA TRP A 162 -2.43 -2.41 8.95
C TRP A 162 -1.48 -3.55 9.28
N SER A 163 -0.45 -3.30 10.10
CA SER A 163 0.49 -4.34 10.54
C SER A 163 -0.20 -5.45 11.34
N THR A 164 -1.20 -5.09 12.14
CA THR A 164 -2.02 -6.07 12.89
C THR A 164 -2.82 -6.95 11.93
N ILE A 165 -3.51 -6.36 10.95
CA ILE A 165 -4.28 -7.09 9.93
C ILE A 165 -3.36 -8.01 9.13
N TYR A 166 -2.20 -7.50 8.70
CA TYR A 166 -1.23 -8.25 7.94
C TYR A 166 -0.65 -9.42 8.74
N GLY A 167 -0.32 -9.19 10.01
CA GLY A 167 0.14 -10.24 10.92
C GLY A 167 -0.90 -11.36 11.10
N MET A 168 -2.16 -11.01 11.33
CA MET A 168 -3.26 -11.98 11.42
C MET A 168 -3.42 -12.77 10.12
N THR A 169 -3.35 -12.13 8.97
CA THR A 169 -3.46 -12.78 7.65
C THR A 169 -2.33 -13.79 7.42
N ILE A 170 -1.08 -13.44 7.79
CA ILE A 170 0.06 -14.34 7.68
C ILE A 170 -0.13 -15.55 8.59
N VAL A 171 -0.48 -15.34 9.85
CA VAL A 171 -0.69 -16.44 10.82
C VAL A 171 -1.83 -17.34 10.36
N ASP A 172 -2.96 -16.78 9.96
CA ASP A 172 -4.10 -17.55 9.46
C ASP A 172 -3.70 -18.40 8.25
N PHE A 173 -3.08 -17.80 7.24
CA PHE A 173 -2.76 -18.49 5.99
C PHE A 173 -1.65 -19.53 6.16
N PHE A 174 -0.54 -19.19 6.83
CA PHE A 174 0.62 -20.08 6.91
C PHE A 174 0.55 -21.09 8.06
N LEU A 175 0.10 -20.68 9.26
CA LEU A 175 0.11 -21.52 10.44
C LEU A 175 -1.21 -22.27 10.62
N ILE A 176 -2.35 -21.59 10.56
CA ILE A 176 -3.66 -22.20 10.82
C ILE A 176 -4.11 -23.03 9.62
N ARG A 177 -4.14 -22.42 8.43
CA ARG A 177 -4.66 -23.05 7.19
C ARG A 177 -3.61 -23.82 6.40
N LYS A 178 -2.34 -23.76 6.81
CA LYS A 178 -1.24 -24.48 6.15
C LYS A 178 -1.23 -24.29 4.63
N ARG A 179 -1.46 -23.05 4.18
CA ARG A 179 -1.54 -22.60 2.76
C ARG A 179 -2.69 -23.24 1.96
N ARG A 180 -3.74 -23.70 2.63
CA ARG A 180 -4.92 -24.27 1.97
C ARG A 180 -6.12 -23.34 2.22
N LEU A 181 -6.59 -22.69 1.16
CA LEU A 181 -7.75 -21.83 1.17
C LEU A 181 -8.89 -22.50 0.39
N ASN A 182 -10.06 -22.62 1.01
CA ASN A 182 -11.25 -23.05 0.30
C ASN A 182 -11.91 -21.82 -0.34
N VAL A 183 -11.50 -21.50 -1.56
CA VAL A 183 -11.95 -20.30 -2.27
C VAL A 183 -13.47 -20.23 -2.44
N PRO A 184 -14.19 -21.33 -2.78
CA PRO A 184 -15.64 -21.29 -2.85
C PRO A 184 -16.33 -20.85 -1.55
N ASP A 185 -15.81 -21.28 -0.40
CA ASP A 185 -16.39 -20.95 0.89
C ASP A 185 -16.16 -19.49 1.32
N LEU A 186 -15.17 -18.78 0.73
CA LEU A 186 -14.99 -17.36 0.97
C LEU A 186 -16.17 -16.50 0.50
N TYR A 187 -16.93 -16.99 -0.48
CA TYR A 187 -18.07 -16.29 -1.07
C TYR A 187 -19.42 -16.79 -0.58
N ARG A 188 -19.43 -17.76 0.39
CA ARG A 188 -20.66 -18.24 1.00
C ARG A 188 -21.09 -17.32 2.14
N GLU A 189 -22.31 -16.81 2.05
CA GLU A 189 -22.90 -15.93 3.07
C GLU A 189 -23.53 -16.73 4.23
N ASP A 190 -23.76 -18.02 4.05
CA ASP A 190 -24.41 -18.90 5.03
C ASP A 190 -23.69 -20.25 5.13
N GLY A 191 -23.32 -20.63 6.35
CA GLY A 191 -22.81 -21.96 6.67
C GLY A 191 -21.47 -22.36 6.04
N GLY A 192 -20.73 -21.44 5.41
CA GLY A 192 -19.38 -21.68 4.90
C GLY A 192 -18.34 -21.77 6.02
N GLN A 193 -17.18 -22.36 5.73
CA GLN A 193 -16.07 -22.53 6.68
C GLN A 193 -15.61 -21.19 7.29
N TYR A 194 -15.82 -20.06 6.60
CA TYR A 194 -15.39 -18.72 7.00
C TYR A 194 -16.53 -17.89 7.60
N PHE A 195 -17.73 -18.46 7.75
CA PHE A 195 -18.84 -17.75 8.34
C PHE A 195 -18.74 -17.63 9.87
N TYR A 196 -17.90 -18.49 10.50
CA TYR A 196 -17.64 -18.53 11.94
C TYR A 196 -18.93 -18.45 12.80
N ALA A 197 -18.89 -17.76 13.93
CA ALA A 197 -20.05 -17.54 14.78
C ALA A 197 -20.83 -16.32 14.27
N LYS A 198 -21.77 -16.54 13.32
CA LYS A 198 -22.62 -15.48 12.72
C LYS A 198 -21.82 -14.31 12.12
N GLY A 199 -20.74 -14.62 11.40
CA GLY A 199 -19.87 -13.63 10.77
C GLY A 199 -18.76 -13.06 11.65
N ILE A 200 -18.66 -13.48 12.91
CA ILE A 200 -17.60 -13.04 13.84
C ILE A 200 -16.64 -14.20 14.07
N ASN A 201 -15.35 -13.96 13.91
CA ASN A 201 -14.31 -14.92 14.27
C ASN A 201 -13.87 -14.69 15.73
N PRO A 202 -14.30 -15.52 16.70
CA PRO A 202 -13.93 -15.32 18.11
C PRO A 202 -12.42 -15.39 18.34
N ALA A 203 -11.71 -16.27 17.60
CA ALA A 203 -10.26 -16.42 17.71
C ALA A 203 -9.46 -15.22 17.14
N GLY A 204 -10.09 -14.35 16.37
CA GLY A 204 -9.47 -13.12 15.88
C GLY A 204 -9.65 -11.91 16.79
N ILE A 205 -10.41 -12.06 17.89
CA ILE A 205 -10.69 -10.99 18.86
C ILE A 205 -9.85 -11.16 20.15
N ILE A 206 -9.42 -12.38 20.43
CA ILE A 206 -8.59 -12.74 21.59
C ILE A 206 -7.12 -12.65 21.22
#